data_813f55b0d80d5ed585ec16195835f9b9
#
_entry.id   813f55b0d80d5ed585ec16195835f9b9
#
_cell.length_a   1.000
_cell.length_b   1.000
_cell.length_c   1.000
_cell.angle_alpha   90.00
_cell.angle_beta   90.00
_cell.angle_gamma   90.00
#
_symmetry.space_group_name_H-M   'P 1'
#
loop_
_entity.id
_entity.type
_entity.pdbx_description
1 polymer ?
#
loop_
_entity_poly.entity_id
_entity_poly.type
_entity_poly.pdbx_seq_one_letter_code
_entity_poly.pdbx_strand_id
1 'polypeptide(L)'
;FFLISVFIRERYSSPGMTPDETAQLMLVKSEDDGKTWSEPINITSQVKDPSWYFLLQGPGRGITMQDGTLVFPIQFIDATRVPNAGIMYSKDRGKTWHLHNLARTNTTEAQVAEVEPGVLMLNMRDNRGGSRAVATTKDLGKTWTEHPSSRSALQESVCMASLIKVNAKDNITGKDLLLFSNPNTTKGRNHITIKASLDGGLTWPTEHQVLLDEAEGWGYSCLSMIDKETVGIFYESSVAHMTFQAIKLQDIIHQ
;
A
#
# COMPACT_ATOMS: atom_id res chain seq x y z
N PHE A 1 -15.29 2.79 -9.42
CA PHE A 1 -14.34 3.22 -8.38
C PHE A 1 -14.87 2.91 -7.00
N PHE A 2 -13.98 2.56 -6.09
CA PHE A 2 -14.29 2.38 -4.69
C PHE A 2 -13.37 3.27 -3.85
N LEU A 3 -13.94 3.97 -2.90
CA LEU A 3 -13.23 4.67 -1.85
C LEU A 3 -13.61 4.03 -0.52
N ILE A 4 -12.63 3.58 0.23
CA ILE A 4 -12.82 3.12 1.59
C ILE A 4 -12.19 4.14 2.52
N SER A 5 -12.95 4.59 3.48
CA SER A 5 -12.55 5.57 4.48
C SER A 5 -12.78 5.01 5.86
N VAL A 6 -12.06 5.54 6.83
CA VAL A 6 -12.26 5.21 8.24
C VAL A 6 -12.95 6.35 8.93
N PHE A 7 -14.06 6.06 9.56
CA PHE A 7 -14.72 6.99 10.46
C PHE A 7 -14.21 6.74 11.88
N ILE A 8 -13.52 7.73 12.45
CA ILE A 8 -12.97 7.67 13.80
C ILE A 8 -13.86 8.51 14.69
N ARG A 9 -14.48 7.86 15.69
CA ARG A 9 -15.43 8.54 16.58
C ARG A 9 -14.73 9.45 17.60
N GLU A 10 -13.61 9.01 18.18
CA GLU A 10 -12.78 9.84 19.07
C GLU A 10 -11.30 9.45 19.01
N ARG A 11 -10.91 8.33 19.59
CA ARG A 11 -9.52 7.83 19.57
C ARG A 11 -9.52 6.34 19.26
N TYR A 12 -8.82 5.93 18.25
CA TYR A 12 -8.86 4.56 17.72
C TYR A 12 -8.06 3.51 18.53
N SER A 13 -7.42 3.86 19.61
CA SER A 13 -6.65 2.91 20.43
C SER A 13 -6.42 3.37 21.87
N SER A 14 -7.37 4.10 22.46
CA SER A 14 -7.25 4.53 23.86
C SER A 14 -7.49 3.36 24.83
N PRO A 15 -6.77 3.31 25.96
CA PRO A 15 -7.07 2.33 27.00
C PRO A 15 -8.52 2.38 27.44
N GLY A 16 -9.16 1.22 27.58
CA GLY A 16 -10.54 1.10 28.03
C GLY A 16 -11.60 1.21 26.92
N MET A 17 -11.23 1.54 25.67
CA MET A 17 -12.18 1.49 24.56
C MET A 17 -12.49 0.05 24.16
N THR A 18 -13.76 -0.21 23.91
CA THR A 18 -14.20 -1.48 23.31
C THR A 18 -13.97 -1.46 21.79
N PRO A 19 -13.92 -2.62 21.12
CA PRO A 19 -13.82 -2.67 19.66
C PRO A 19 -14.91 -1.88 18.93
N ASP A 20 -16.11 -1.79 19.49
CA ASP A 20 -17.25 -1.07 18.89
C ASP A 20 -17.12 0.46 18.99
N GLU A 21 -16.30 0.95 19.90
CA GLU A 21 -16.02 2.38 20.08
C GLU A 21 -14.87 2.87 19.19
N THR A 22 -14.19 1.95 18.50
CA THR A 22 -13.06 2.26 17.64
C THR A 22 -13.50 2.71 16.23
N ALA A 23 -12.53 2.98 15.36
CA ALA A 23 -12.77 3.37 13.97
C ALA A 23 -13.66 2.38 13.22
N GLN A 24 -14.57 2.90 12.41
CA GLN A 24 -15.48 2.14 11.54
C GLN A 24 -15.01 2.24 10.09
N LEU A 25 -15.02 1.12 9.37
CA LEU A 25 -14.64 1.04 7.98
C LEU A 25 -15.85 1.33 7.09
N MET A 26 -15.83 2.48 6.43
CA MET A 26 -16.92 2.96 5.57
C MET A 26 -16.50 2.88 4.10
N LEU A 27 -17.39 2.38 3.26
CA LEU A 27 -17.20 2.26 1.83
C LEU A 27 -18.20 3.13 1.10
N VAL A 28 -17.72 3.88 0.09
CA VAL A 28 -18.54 4.50 -0.95
C VAL A 28 -18.08 4.00 -2.32
N LYS A 29 -18.99 3.92 -3.28
CA LYS A 29 -18.66 3.54 -4.65
C LYS A 29 -19.17 4.56 -5.65
N SER A 30 -18.46 4.68 -6.76
CA SER A 30 -18.88 5.43 -7.94
C SER A 30 -18.93 4.49 -9.15
N GLU A 31 -19.95 4.64 -9.97
CA GLU A 31 -20.14 3.89 -11.23
C GLU A 31 -20.00 4.79 -12.46
N ASP A 32 -19.71 6.09 -12.28
CA ASP A 32 -19.67 7.12 -13.29
C ASP A 32 -18.38 7.97 -13.25
N ASP A 33 -17.26 7.32 -12.99
CA ASP A 33 -15.91 7.91 -12.91
C ASP A 33 -15.78 9.03 -11.87
N GLY A 34 -16.42 8.84 -10.70
CA GLY A 34 -16.30 9.73 -9.56
C GLY A 34 -17.21 10.97 -9.61
N LYS A 35 -18.14 11.05 -10.55
CA LYS A 35 -19.08 12.18 -10.65
C LYS A 35 -20.14 12.11 -9.56
N THR A 36 -20.62 10.91 -9.28
CA THR A 36 -21.54 10.63 -8.16
C THR A 36 -21.03 9.48 -7.32
N TRP A 37 -21.43 9.48 -6.05
CA TRP A 37 -21.00 8.46 -5.07
C TRP A 37 -22.21 7.93 -4.31
N SER A 38 -22.16 6.66 -3.96
CA SER A 38 -23.18 6.02 -3.12
C SER A 38 -23.21 6.62 -1.71
N GLU A 39 -24.30 6.39 -0.99
CA GLU A 39 -24.30 6.56 0.46
C GLU A 39 -23.23 5.68 1.10
N PRO A 40 -22.66 6.12 2.24
CA PRO A 40 -21.65 5.36 2.96
C PRO A 40 -22.20 4.01 3.46
N ILE A 41 -21.50 2.94 3.18
CA ILE A 41 -21.81 1.56 3.59
C ILE A 41 -20.81 1.14 4.66
N ASN A 42 -21.30 0.79 5.85
CA ASN A 42 -20.45 0.26 6.91
C ASN A 42 -20.14 -1.23 6.64
N ILE A 43 -18.88 -1.53 6.37
CA ILE A 43 -18.40 -2.91 6.10
C ILE A 43 -17.60 -3.49 7.28
N THR A 44 -17.51 -2.78 8.40
CA THR A 44 -16.66 -3.16 9.55
C THR A 44 -16.96 -4.56 10.04
N SER A 45 -18.23 -4.91 10.23
CA SER A 45 -18.65 -6.23 10.73
C SER A 45 -18.37 -7.40 9.77
N GLN A 46 -18.08 -7.11 8.50
CA GLN A 46 -17.72 -8.15 7.52
C GLN A 46 -16.26 -8.59 7.65
N VAL A 47 -15.38 -7.70 8.14
CA VAL A 47 -13.93 -7.90 8.08
C VAL A 47 -13.22 -7.76 9.43
N LYS A 48 -13.79 -7.01 10.39
CA LYS A 48 -13.18 -6.82 11.70
C LYS A 48 -13.61 -7.92 12.67
N ASP A 49 -12.62 -8.61 13.26
CA ASP A 49 -12.87 -9.47 14.41
C ASP A 49 -13.32 -8.61 15.61
N PRO A 50 -14.39 -8.98 16.33
CA PRO A 50 -14.87 -8.22 17.48
C PRO A 50 -13.83 -8.01 18.60
N SER A 51 -12.84 -8.89 18.70
CA SER A 51 -11.75 -8.75 19.68
C SER A 51 -10.69 -7.72 19.30
N TRP A 52 -10.69 -7.22 18.07
CA TRP A 52 -9.70 -6.25 17.62
C TRP A 52 -10.08 -4.82 18.03
N TYR A 53 -9.10 -4.04 18.43
CA TYR A 53 -9.27 -2.65 18.82
C TYR A 53 -9.40 -1.70 17.64
N PHE A 54 -8.85 -2.07 16.49
CA PHE A 54 -8.71 -1.17 15.36
C PHE A 54 -8.62 -1.95 14.05
N LEU A 55 -9.22 -1.39 13.00
CA LEU A 55 -9.08 -1.86 11.62
C LEU A 55 -9.14 -0.65 10.69
N LEU A 56 -8.21 -0.58 9.73
CA LEU A 56 -8.07 0.53 8.80
C LEU A 56 -7.44 0.02 7.50
N GLN A 57 -7.92 0.48 6.34
CA GLN A 57 -7.28 0.12 5.06
C GLN A 57 -5.90 0.77 4.87
N GLY A 58 -5.53 1.75 5.67
CA GLY A 58 -4.26 2.46 5.53
C GLY A 58 -4.23 3.44 4.35
N PRO A 59 -3.22 4.32 4.26
CA PRO A 59 -3.01 5.16 3.10
C PRO A 59 -2.53 4.32 1.91
N GLY A 60 -2.89 4.73 0.70
CA GLY A 60 -2.53 4.05 -0.52
C GLY A 60 -3.73 3.65 -1.36
N ARG A 61 -3.56 2.64 -2.20
CA ARG A 61 -4.56 2.21 -3.17
C ARG A 61 -4.89 0.73 -3.04
N GLY A 62 -6.15 0.40 -3.35
CA GLY A 62 -6.55 -0.95 -3.69
C GLY A 62 -6.21 -1.28 -5.14
N ILE A 63 -6.28 -2.55 -5.48
CA ILE A 63 -6.10 -3.07 -6.83
C ILE A 63 -7.30 -3.92 -7.26
N THR A 64 -7.48 -4.06 -8.56
CA THR A 64 -8.30 -5.11 -9.17
C THR A 64 -7.36 -6.14 -9.76
N MET A 65 -7.47 -7.38 -9.31
CA MET A 65 -6.70 -8.50 -9.85
C MET A 65 -7.18 -8.86 -11.26
N GLN A 66 -6.40 -9.63 -11.99
CA GLN A 66 -6.73 -10.06 -13.35
C GLN A 66 -8.03 -10.88 -13.42
N ASP A 67 -8.40 -11.59 -12.36
CA ASP A 67 -9.65 -12.34 -12.24
C ASP A 67 -10.86 -11.47 -11.83
N GLY A 68 -10.65 -10.17 -11.63
CA GLY A 68 -11.67 -9.21 -11.19
C GLY A 68 -11.84 -9.08 -9.68
N THR A 69 -11.07 -9.81 -8.87
CA THR A 69 -11.09 -9.68 -7.41
C THR A 69 -10.58 -8.31 -7.00
N LEU A 70 -11.34 -7.60 -6.17
CA LEU A 70 -10.91 -6.35 -5.55
C LEU A 70 -10.09 -6.65 -4.31
N VAL A 71 -8.96 -5.97 -4.12
CA VAL A 71 -8.08 -6.15 -2.97
C VAL A 71 -7.64 -4.81 -2.41
N PHE A 72 -7.74 -4.65 -1.09
CA PHE A 72 -7.19 -3.50 -0.36
C PHE A 72 -6.21 -3.97 0.70
N PRO A 73 -5.05 -3.31 0.84
CA PRO A 73 -4.20 -3.51 2.00
C PRO A 73 -4.89 -2.98 3.25
N ILE A 74 -4.73 -3.66 4.35
CA ILE A 74 -5.30 -3.25 5.64
C ILE A 74 -4.26 -3.33 6.74
N GLN A 75 -4.50 -2.59 7.81
CA GLN A 75 -3.83 -2.74 9.09
C GLN A 75 -4.86 -2.84 10.21
N PHE A 76 -4.55 -3.62 11.22
CA PHE A 76 -5.41 -3.79 12.39
C PHE A 76 -4.58 -3.94 13.67
N ILE A 77 -5.19 -3.60 14.80
CA ILE A 77 -4.64 -3.85 16.13
C ILE A 77 -5.45 -4.98 16.75
N ASP A 78 -4.80 -6.10 17.00
CA ASP A 78 -5.43 -7.29 17.56
C ASP A 78 -5.74 -7.18 19.06
N ALA A 79 -6.31 -8.24 19.63
CA ALA A 79 -6.68 -8.30 21.05
C ALA A 79 -5.48 -8.14 22.00
N THR A 80 -4.26 -8.40 21.53
CA THR A 80 -3.01 -8.21 22.30
C THR A 80 -2.41 -6.81 22.12
N ARG A 81 -3.10 -5.92 21.38
CA ARG A 81 -2.67 -4.55 21.01
C ARG A 81 -1.43 -4.50 20.12
N VAL A 82 -1.17 -5.57 19.39
CA VAL A 82 -0.10 -5.60 18.38
C VAL A 82 -0.66 -5.13 17.04
N PRO A 83 -0.01 -4.17 16.36
CA PRO A 83 -0.38 -3.80 15.00
C PRO A 83 0.04 -4.88 14.00
N ASN A 84 -0.82 -5.14 13.02
CA ASN A 84 -0.63 -6.18 12.02
C ASN A 84 -1.11 -5.67 10.66
N ALA A 85 -0.45 -6.07 9.58
CA ALA A 85 -0.88 -5.80 8.22
C ALA A 85 -1.39 -7.09 7.53
N GLY A 86 -2.31 -6.89 6.61
CA GLY A 86 -2.91 -7.94 5.80
C GLY A 86 -3.63 -7.36 4.60
N ILE A 87 -4.56 -8.13 4.04
CA ILE A 87 -5.43 -7.69 2.96
C ILE A 87 -6.89 -8.03 3.26
N MET A 88 -7.80 -7.19 2.78
CA MET A 88 -9.19 -7.55 2.58
C MET A 88 -9.50 -7.63 1.09
N TYR A 89 -10.46 -8.44 0.72
CA TYR A 89 -10.81 -8.65 -0.68
C TYR A 89 -12.31 -8.86 -0.87
N SER A 90 -12.77 -8.62 -2.12
CA SER A 90 -14.13 -8.89 -2.58
C SER A 90 -14.08 -9.58 -3.95
N LYS A 91 -14.86 -10.66 -4.12
CA LYS A 91 -15.04 -11.38 -5.40
C LYS A 91 -16.36 -11.05 -6.10
N ASP A 92 -17.19 -10.23 -5.51
CA ASP A 92 -18.54 -9.93 -5.97
C ASP A 92 -18.77 -8.43 -6.21
N ARG A 93 -17.70 -7.75 -6.66
CA ARG A 93 -17.69 -6.30 -6.98
C ARG A 93 -18.03 -5.42 -5.78
N GLY A 94 -17.47 -5.75 -4.60
CA GLY A 94 -17.60 -4.95 -3.39
C GLY A 94 -18.92 -5.14 -2.62
N LYS A 95 -19.71 -6.16 -2.92
CA LYS A 95 -20.93 -6.48 -2.17
C LYS A 95 -20.59 -7.13 -0.82
N THR A 96 -19.65 -8.07 -0.83
CA THR A 96 -19.13 -8.70 0.39
C THR A 96 -17.62 -8.60 0.46
N TRP A 97 -17.11 -8.47 1.67
CA TRP A 97 -15.68 -8.31 1.96
C TRP A 97 -15.21 -9.39 2.92
N HIS A 98 -14.01 -9.86 2.69
CA HIS A 98 -13.38 -10.94 3.45
C HIS A 98 -11.96 -10.56 3.83
N LEU A 99 -11.55 -11.03 5.00
CA LEU A 99 -10.19 -10.95 5.50
C LEU A 99 -9.83 -12.32 6.08
N HIS A 100 -8.60 -12.77 5.86
CA HIS A 100 -8.11 -14.03 6.42
C HIS A 100 -7.05 -13.76 7.49
N ASN A 101 -5.80 -14.11 7.24
CA ASN A 101 -4.72 -14.03 8.21
C ASN A 101 -3.88 -12.77 8.00
N LEU A 102 -3.24 -12.31 9.07
CA LEU A 102 -2.20 -11.28 8.98
C LEU A 102 -1.00 -11.79 8.15
N ALA A 103 -0.32 -10.87 7.47
CA ALA A 103 0.90 -11.18 6.73
C ALA A 103 2.13 -11.16 7.65
N ARG A 104 2.20 -10.18 8.55
CA ARG A 104 3.28 -10.05 9.53
C ARG A 104 2.85 -9.19 10.70
N THR A 105 3.29 -9.58 11.91
CA THR A 105 3.09 -8.80 13.13
C THR A 105 4.00 -7.59 13.20
N ASN A 106 3.60 -6.59 13.99
CA ASN A 106 4.31 -5.34 14.21
C ASN A 106 4.60 -4.58 12.90
N THR A 107 3.62 -4.61 12.00
CA THR A 107 3.58 -3.88 10.74
C THR A 107 2.29 -3.06 10.64
N THR A 108 2.32 -2.03 9.79
CA THR A 108 1.19 -1.10 9.65
C THR A 108 0.91 -0.82 8.17
N GLU A 109 1.00 0.42 7.74
CA GLU A 109 0.68 0.87 6.39
C GLU A 109 1.35 0.03 5.31
N ALA A 110 0.54 -0.60 4.47
CA ALA A 110 1.01 -1.54 3.47
C ALA A 110 0.52 -1.17 2.07
N GLN A 111 1.22 -1.68 1.06
CA GLN A 111 0.86 -1.56 -0.34
C GLN A 111 0.75 -2.97 -0.95
N VAL A 112 -0.23 -3.16 -1.82
CA VAL A 112 -0.46 -4.46 -2.48
C VAL A 112 -0.27 -4.34 -3.99
N ALA A 113 0.33 -5.38 -4.59
CA ALA A 113 0.44 -5.51 -6.04
C ALA A 113 0.23 -6.97 -6.44
N GLU A 114 -0.43 -7.22 -7.58
CA GLU A 114 -0.49 -8.53 -8.21
C GLU A 114 0.77 -8.70 -9.07
N VAL A 115 1.79 -9.37 -8.53
CA VAL A 115 3.11 -9.50 -9.19
C VAL A 115 3.12 -10.55 -10.29
N GLU A 116 2.34 -11.62 -10.12
CA GLU A 116 2.04 -12.64 -11.12
C GLU A 116 0.54 -12.94 -11.07
N PRO A 117 -0.08 -13.53 -12.10
CA PRO A 117 -1.49 -13.89 -12.07
C PRO A 117 -1.86 -14.70 -10.82
N GLY A 118 -2.72 -14.15 -9.97
CA GLY A 118 -3.16 -14.77 -8.71
C GLY A 118 -2.13 -14.69 -7.56
N VAL A 119 -0.97 -14.07 -7.75
CA VAL A 119 0.05 -13.88 -6.69
C VAL A 119 0.08 -12.44 -6.24
N LEU A 120 -0.29 -12.20 -5.00
CA LEU A 120 -0.25 -10.87 -4.37
C LEU A 120 1.03 -10.70 -3.56
N MET A 121 1.70 -9.58 -3.76
CA MET A 121 2.78 -9.08 -2.89
C MET A 121 2.21 -8.01 -1.99
N LEU A 122 2.48 -8.12 -0.69
CA LEU A 122 2.21 -7.09 0.31
C LEU A 122 3.53 -6.52 0.82
N ASN A 123 3.75 -5.22 0.57
CA ASN A 123 4.92 -4.47 1.03
C ASN A 123 4.50 -3.61 2.22
N MET A 124 5.05 -3.89 3.39
CA MET A 124 4.57 -3.40 4.67
C MET A 124 5.58 -2.45 5.34
N ARG A 125 5.07 -1.37 5.93
CA ARG A 125 5.81 -0.57 6.90
C ARG A 125 6.07 -1.42 8.13
N ASP A 126 7.35 -1.70 8.40
CA ASP A 126 7.75 -2.50 9.56
C ASP A 126 8.14 -1.57 10.73
N ASN A 127 7.40 -1.64 11.83
CA ASN A 127 7.66 -0.80 12.99
C ASN A 127 9.00 -1.11 13.69
N ARG A 128 9.67 -2.19 13.29
CA ARG A 128 11.05 -2.49 13.72
C ARG A 128 12.09 -1.60 13.04
N GLY A 129 11.69 -0.92 11.96
CA GLY A 129 12.54 -0.01 11.19
C GLY A 129 13.65 -0.70 10.39
N GLY A 130 14.43 0.12 9.69
CA GLY A 130 15.58 -0.28 8.91
C GLY A 130 15.25 -0.76 7.50
N SER A 131 14.22 -1.57 7.32
CA SER A 131 13.85 -2.08 5.98
C SER A 131 12.39 -2.53 5.93
N ARG A 132 11.79 -2.46 4.72
CA ARG A 132 10.43 -2.91 4.45
C ARG A 132 10.28 -4.41 4.70
N ALA A 133 9.16 -4.81 5.28
CA ALA A 133 8.76 -6.20 5.31
C ALA A 133 7.93 -6.53 4.05
N VAL A 134 8.20 -7.66 3.42
CA VAL A 134 7.51 -8.08 2.20
C VAL A 134 7.09 -9.53 2.31
N ALA A 135 5.83 -9.81 1.98
CA ALA A 135 5.28 -11.16 1.95
C ALA A 135 4.41 -11.36 0.71
N THR A 136 4.26 -12.61 0.28
CA THR A 136 3.39 -12.99 -0.85
C THR A 136 2.33 -13.99 -0.42
N THR A 137 1.19 -13.97 -1.11
CA THR A 137 0.10 -14.94 -0.96
C THR A 137 -0.45 -15.35 -2.32
N LYS A 138 -0.89 -16.61 -2.43
CA LYS A 138 -1.56 -17.18 -3.61
C LYS A 138 -3.02 -17.58 -3.33
N ASP A 139 -3.48 -17.33 -2.12
CA ASP A 139 -4.78 -17.78 -1.61
C ASP A 139 -5.54 -16.67 -0.86
N LEU A 140 -5.31 -15.42 -1.30
CA LEU A 140 -5.96 -14.21 -0.77
C LEU A 140 -5.74 -14.02 0.74
N GLY A 141 -4.53 -14.34 1.23
CA GLY A 141 -4.13 -14.10 2.60
C GLY A 141 -4.47 -15.20 3.59
N LYS A 142 -4.89 -16.39 3.12
CA LYS A 142 -5.01 -17.57 4.00
C LYS A 142 -3.65 -18.03 4.48
N THR A 143 -2.67 -18.03 3.58
CA THR A 143 -1.27 -18.30 3.88
C THR A 143 -0.36 -17.22 3.32
N TRP A 144 0.73 -16.96 4.01
CA TRP A 144 1.73 -15.98 3.61
C TRP A 144 3.12 -16.60 3.60
N THR A 145 3.90 -16.22 2.59
CA THR A 145 5.33 -16.59 2.48
C THR A 145 6.15 -15.32 2.51
N GLU A 146 7.16 -15.26 3.36
CA GLU A 146 8.09 -14.13 3.38
C GLU A 146 8.84 -14.06 2.04
N HIS A 147 8.83 -12.89 1.42
CA HIS A 147 9.51 -12.68 0.14
C HIS A 147 11.02 -12.55 0.36
N PRO A 148 11.90 -13.06 -0.57
CA PRO A 148 13.36 -13.01 -0.38
C PRO A 148 13.93 -11.60 -0.17
N SER A 149 13.28 -10.55 -0.71
CA SER A 149 13.67 -9.15 -0.51
C SER A 149 13.23 -8.56 0.84
N SER A 150 12.43 -9.31 1.62
CA SER A 150 11.93 -8.83 2.90
C SER A 150 13.06 -8.50 3.85
N ARG A 151 12.97 -7.34 4.51
CA ARG A 151 13.92 -6.87 5.51
C ARG A 151 15.35 -6.62 5.00
N SER A 152 15.54 -6.55 3.68
CA SER A 152 16.88 -6.40 3.08
C SER A 152 16.95 -5.41 1.92
N ALA A 153 16.05 -5.48 0.94
CA ALA A 153 16.20 -4.79 -0.34
C ALA A 153 15.72 -3.33 -0.35
N LEU A 154 14.78 -2.98 0.52
CA LEU A 154 14.17 -1.65 0.58
C LEU A 154 14.34 -1.03 1.97
N GLN A 155 15.32 -0.16 2.13
CA GLN A 155 15.48 0.55 3.41
C GLN A 155 14.31 1.49 3.68
N GLU A 156 13.97 1.66 4.97
CA GLU A 156 12.93 2.57 5.42
C GLU A 156 13.19 3.12 6.82
N SER A 157 12.54 4.26 7.10
CA SER A 157 12.59 4.96 8.38
C SER A 157 11.27 4.86 9.15
N VAL A 158 10.54 3.74 9.04
CA VAL A 158 9.19 3.57 9.58
C VAL A 158 8.24 4.63 9.00
N CYS A 159 8.08 4.60 7.68
CA CYS A 159 7.22 5.51 6.94
C CYS A 159 6.35 4.75 5.94
N MET A 160 5.23 5.36 5.55
CA MET A 160 4.40 4.91 4.43
C MET A 160 5.22 4.91 3.14
N ALA A 161 4.83 4.09 2.18
CA ALA A 161 5.42 3.99 0.86
C ALA A 161 4.34 3.83 -0.21
N SER A 162 4.68 3.99 -1.46
CA SER A 162 3.81 3.64 -2.59
C SER A 162 4.44 2.52 -3.41
N LEU A 163 3.62 1.56 -3.85
CA LEU A 163 4.01 0.47 -4.73
C LEU A 163 2.98 0.32 -5.84
N ILE A 164 3.44 0.28 -7.09
CA ILE A 164 2.59 -0.05 -8.24
C ILE A 164 3.25 -1.11 -9.12
N LYS A 165 2.45 -2.04 -9.66
CA LYS A 165 2.82 -2.92 -10.77
C LYS A 165 2.44 -2.23 -12.08
N VAL A 166 3.36 -2.21 -13.03
CA VAL A 166 3.15 -1.73 -14.40
C VAL A 166 3.43 -2.88 -15.36
N ASN A 167 2.40 -3.34 -16.08
CA ASN A 167 2.57 -4.47 -16.99
C ASN A 167 3.38 -4.05 -18.25
N ALA A 168 4.03 -5.01 -18.87
CA ALA A 168 4.84 -4.83 -20.06
C ALA A 168 4.12 -4.07 -21.21
N LYS A 169 2.85 -4.38 -21.43
CA LYS A 169 1.99 -3.72 -22.45
C LYS A 169 1.63 -2.26 -22.12
N ASP A 170 1.73 -1.87 -20.87
CA ASP A 170 1.28 -0.58 -20.34
C ASP A 170 2.44 0.41 -20.14
N ASN A 171 3.66 0.05 -20.58
CA ASN A 171 4.83 0.91 -20.52
C ASN A 171 5.75 0.74 -21.74
N ILE A 172 6.65 1.71 -21.95
CA ILE A 172 7.56 1.76 -23.11
C ILE A 172 8.69 0.75 -23.07
N THR A 173 9.02 0.20 -21.90
CA THR A 173 10.14 -0.74 -21.76
C THR A 173 9.81 -2.14 -22.28
N GLY A 174 8.51 -2.44 -22.42
CA GLY A 174 8.03 -3.76 -22.81
C GLY A 174 8.31 -4.85 -21.76
N LYS A 175 8.63 -4.47 -20.53
CA LYS A 175 8.89 -5.38 -19.40
C LYS A 175 7.91 -5.11 -18.26
N ASP A 176 7.57 -6.13 -17.50
CA ASP A 176 6.84 -5.95 -16.25
C ASP A 176 7.72 -5.24 -15.22
N LEU A 177 7.18 -4.22 -14.57
CA LEU A 177 7.88 -3.38 -13.61
C LEU A 177 7.15 -3.34 -12.28
N LEU A 178 7.90 -3.27 -11.19
CA LEU A 178 7.41 -2.70 -9.94
C LEU A 178 8.07 -1.34 -9.74
N LEU A 179 7.27 -0.32 -9.48
CA LEU A 179 7.74 1.00 -9.08
C LEU A 179 7.39 1.22 -7.61
N PHE A 180 8.36 1.72 -6.86
CA PHE A 180 8.25 1.94 -5.43
C PHE A 180 8.76 3.33 -5.07
N SER A 181 8.10 4.03 -4.15
CA SER A 181 8.59 5.30 -3.62
C SER A 181 8.47 5.38 -2.10
N ASN A 182 9.50 5.90 -1.46
CA ASN A 182 9.55 6.15 -0.02
C ASN A 182 10.71 7.09 0.33
N PRO A 183 10.80 7.56 1.60
CA PRO A 183 12.05 8.08 2.15
C PRO A 183 13.13 6.99 2.12
N ASN A 184 14.15 7.15 1.27
CA ASN A 184 15.24 6.18 1.08
C ASN A 184 16.32 6.34 2.15
N THR A 185 15.92 6.20 3.39
CA THR A 185 16.76 6.40 4.58
C THR A 185 16.30 5.48 5.71
N THR A 186 17.14 5.27 6.70
CA THR A 186 16.78 4.53 7.92
C THR A 186 16.43 5.44 9.10
N LYS A 187 16.61 6.77 8.93
CA LYS A 187 16.31 7.79 9.97
C LYS A 187 15.74 9.04 9.32
N GLY A 188 14.71 9.60 9.94
CA GLY A 188 14.03 10.78 9.42
C GLY A 188 13.14 10.45 8.21
N ARG A 189 12.68 11.48 7.51
CA ARG A 189 11.83 11.35 6.32
C ARG A 189 12.38 12.20 5.18
N ASN A 190 13.58 11.89 4.78
CA ASN A 190 14.36 12.55 3.73
C ASN A 190 14.69 11.59 2.60
N HIS A 191 15.32 12.06 1.54
CA HIS A 191 15.71 11.27 0.36
C HIS A 191 14.50 10.58 -0.30
N ILE A 192 13.42 11.33 -0.57
CA ILE A 192 12.28 10.80 -1.32
C ILE A 192 12.77 10.31 -2.68
N THR A 193 12.65 9.01 -2.90
CA THR A 193 13.24 8.32 -4.06
C THR A 193 12.19 7.43 -4.74
N ILE A 194 12.14 7.46 -6.07
CA ILE A 194 11.46 6.44 -6.88
C ILE A 194 12.48 5.36 -7.21
N LYS A 195 12.06 4.10 -7.13
CA LYS A 195 12.88 2.92 -7.44
C LYS A 195 12.12 2.01 -8.38
N ALA A 196 12.82 1.32 -9.28
CA ALA A 196 12.23 0.30 -10.15
C ALA A 196 12.86 -1.07 -9.91
N SER A 197 12.04 -2.11 -10.00
CA SER A 197 12.45 -3.51 -10.03
C SER A 197 11.91 -4.15 -11.30
N LEU A 198 12.78 -4.93 -11.98
CA LEU A 198 12.50 -5.65 -13.21
C LEU A 198 12.42 -7.17 -12.99
N ASP A 199 12.54 -7.63 -11.75
CA ASP A 199 12.65 -9.03 -11.35
C ASP A 199 11.61 -9.44 -10.29
N GLY A 200 10.44 -8.78 -10.31
CA GLY A 200 9.35 -9.08 -9.38
C GLY A 200 9.59 -8.62 -7.93
N GLY A 201 10.47 -7.62 -7.76
CA GLY A 201 10.77 -7.04 -6.44
C GLY A 201 11.89 -7.75 -5.69
N LEU A 202 12.64 -8.63 -6.35
CA LEU A 202 13.80 -9.29 -5.73
C LEU A 202 14.94 -8.29 -5.52
N THR A 203 15.22 -7.46 -6.53
CA THR A 203 16.23 -6.42 -6.45
C THR A 203 15.70 -5.05 -6.85
N TRP A 204 16.34 -4.00 -6.33
CA TRP A 204 16.04 -2.60 -6.57
C TRP A 204 17.35 -1.85 -6.81
N PRO A 205 17.98 -2.05 -7.99
CA PRO A 205 19.32 -1.55 -8.30
C PRO A 205 19.42 -0.02 -8.20
N THR A 206 20.56 0.49 -7.78
CA THR A 206 20.79 1.94 -7.64
C THR A 206 20.66 2.68 -8.97
N GLU A 207 21.05 2.05 -10.07
CA GLU A 207 20.88 2.57 -11.42
C GLU A 207 19.42 2.69 -11.87
N HIS A 208 18.49 2.06 -11.16
CA HIS A 208 17.05 2.18 -11.38
C HIS A 208 16.37 3.01 -10.28
N GLN A 209 17.06 4.06 -9.83
CA GLN A 209 16.53 4.95 -8.78
C GLN A 209 16.68 6.41 -9.15
N VAL A 210 15.69 7.22 -8.80
CA VAL A 210 15.72 8.67 -8.96
C VAL A 210 15.41 9.34 -7.63
N LEU A 211 16.36 10.10 -7.11
CA LEU A 211 16.18 10.97 -5.94
C LEU A 211 15.41 12.22 -6.35
N LEU A 212 14.31 12.50 -5.66
CA LEU A 212 13.44 13.65 -5.94
C LEU A 212 13.61 14.78 -4.95
N ASP A 213 13.82 14.46 -3.67
CA ASP A 213 13.93 15.43 -2.59
C ASP A 213 14.86 14.89 -1.52
N GLU A 214 15.99 15.56 -1.29
CA GLU A 214 17.03 15.12 -0.38
C GLU A 214 16.74 15.56 1.07
N ALA A 215 16.02 16.65 1.24
CA ALA A 215 15.81 17.27 2.54
C ALA A 215 14.69 16.59 3.35
N GLU A 216 14.60 16.92 4.63
CA GLU A 216 13.58 16.39 5.54
C GLU A 216 12.19 16.94 5.17
N GLY A 217 11.19 16.04 5.08
CA GLY A 217 9.81 16.34 4.80
C GLY A 217 8.87 15.49 5.65
N TRP A 218 7.62 15.28 5.17
CA TRP A 218 6.64 14.42 5.84
C TRP A 218 6.67 12.97 5.32
N GLY A 219 7.10 12.77 4.06
CA GLY A 219 7.57 11.50 3.53
C GLY A 219 6.52 10.57 2.91
N TYR A 220 5.23 10.89 2.96
CA TYR A 220 4.22 10.07 2.30
C TYR A 220 4.22 10.34 0.79
N SER A 221 3.93 9.32 0.00
CA SER A 221 3.95 9.42 -1.45
C SER A 221 2.91 8.52 -2.11
N CYS A 222 2.50 8.89 -3.34
CA CYS A 222 1.56 8.14 -4.15
C CYS A 222 2.01 8.16 -5.62
N LEU A 223 2.24 6.97 -6.19
CA LEU A 223 2.65 6.77 -7.59
C LEU A 223 1.44 6.42 -8.46
N SER A 224 1.45 6.90 -9.69
CA SER A 224 0.55 6.45 -10.75
C SER A 224 1.22 6.62 -12.12
N MET A 225 0.93 5.74 -13.08
CA MET A 225 1.28 6.03 -14.47
C MET A 225 0.36 7.11 -15.00
N ILE A 226 0.91 8.15 -15.65
CA ILE A 226 0.17 9.16 -16.39
C ILE A 226 -0.11 8.65 -17.81
N ASP A 227 0.91 8.08 -18.42
CA ASP A 227 0.90 7.44 -19.72
C ASP A 227 1.96 6.32 -19.74
N LYS A 228 2.21 5.73 -20.91
CA LYS A 228 3.19 4.63 -21.05
C LYS A 228 4.64 5.03 -20.75
N GLU A 229 4.94 6.31 -20.76
CA GLU A 229 6.31 6.85 -20.65
C GLU A 229 6.55 7.61 -19.35
N THR A 230 5.46 8.01 -18.66
CA THR A 230 5.53 9.01 -17.58
C THR A 230 4.90 8.49 -16.31
N VAL A 231 5.66 8.52 -15.23
CA VAL A 231 5.20 8.26 -13.86
C VAL A 231 4.87 9.58 -13.20
N GLY A 232 3.66 9.69 -12.65
CA GLY A 232 3.27 10.78 -11.76
C GLY A 232 3.51 10.37 -10.31
N ILE A 233 4.01 11.30 -9.52
CA ILE A 233 4.14 11.15 -8.09
C ILE A 233 3.61 12.38 -7.37
N PHE A 234 2.69 12.16 -6.43
CA PHE A 234 2.43 13.10 -5.35
C PHE A 234 3.22 12.69 -4.13
N TYR A 235 3.87 13.65 -3.45
CA TYR A 235 4.57 13.37 -2.21
C TYR A 235 4.61 14.59 -1.28
N GLU A 236 4.72 14.30 -0.01
CA GLU A 236 4.93 15.29 1.05
C GLU A 236 6.41 15.65 1.08
N SER A 237 6.73 16.81 0.49
CA SER A 237 8.11 17.26 0.26
C SER A 237 8.68 18.08 1.41
N SER A 238 9.95 18.45 1.28
CA SER A 238 10.64 19.39 2.18
C SER A 238 10.22 20.84 1.99
N VAL A 239 9.66 21.20 0.82
CA VAL A 239 9.34 22.60 0.46
C VAL A 239 7.84 22.91 0.46
N ALA A 240 6.98 21.89 0.42
CA ALA A 240 5.52 22.05 0.41
C ALA A 240 4.83 20.83 1.02
N HIS A 241 3.62 21.02 1.55
CA HIS A 241 2.83 19.91 2.11
C HIS A 241 2.49 18.84 1.05
N MET A 242 2.37 19.22 -0.22
CA MET A 242 2.12 18.32 -1.33
C MET A 242 2.82 18.84 -2.58
N THR A 243 3.67 18.00 -3.16
CA THR A 243 4.37 18.27 -4.43
C THR A 243 3.97 17.23 -5.46
N PHE A 244 3.69 17.66 -6.68
CA PHE A 244 3.50 16.78 -7.83
C PHE A 244 4.67 16.89 -8.78
N GLN A 245 5.18 15.73 -9.23
CA GLN A 245 6.17 15.65 -10.31
C GLN A 245 5.76 14.59 -11.33
N ALA A 246 6.08 14.86 -12.59
CA ALA A 246 5.98 13.92 -13.71
C ALA A 246 7.39 13.52 -14.14
N ILE A 247 7.73 12.25 -14.00
CA ILE A 247 9.08 11.71 -14.24
C ILE A 247 9.01 10.77 -15.44
N LYS A 248 9.90 10.93 -16.40
CA LYS A 248 9.99 10.00 -17.51
C LYS A 248 10.50 8.64 -17.03
N LEU A 249 9.88 7.57 -17.49
CA LEU A 249 10.26 6.21 -17.12
C LEU A 249 11.70 5.87 -17.50
N GLN A 250 12.17 6.42 -18.62
CA GLN A 250 13.56 6.31 -19.07
C GLN A 250 14.58 6.94 -18.11
N ASP A 251 14.17 7.93 -17.30
CA ASP A 251 15.04 8.55 -16.30
C ASP A 251 15.16 7.69 -15.03
N ILE A 252 14.23 6.74 -14.85
CA ILE A 252 14.26 5.77 -13.76
C ILE A 252 14.97 4.49 -14.18
N ILE A 253 14.73 4.05 -15.43
CA ILE A 253 15.25 2.79 -15.96
C ILE A 253 16.19 3.11 -17.10
N HIS A 254 17.47 3.17 -16.80
CA HIS A 254 18.52 3.27 -17.83
C HIS A 254 18.66 1.92 -18.55
N GLN A 255 18.50 1.94 -19.88
CA GLN A 255 18.71 0.77 -20.76
C GLN A 255 20.19 0.56 -21.06
#